data_85c654875bf91e2b97b55fb3dcf51ab7
#
_entry.id   85c654875bf91e2b97b55fb3dcf51ab7
#
_cell.length_a   1.000
_cell.length_b   1.000
_cell.length_c   1.000
_cell.angle_alpha   90.00
_cell.angle_beta   90.00
_cell.angle_gamma   90.00
#
_symmetry.space_group_name_H-M   'P 1'
#
loop_
_entity.id
_entity.type
_entity.pdbx_description
1 polymer ?
#
loop_
_entity_poly.entity_id
_entity_poly.type
_entity_poly.pdbx_seq_one_letter_code
_entity_poly.pdbx_strand_id
1 'polypeptide(L)'
;MDFEHSPRVMDLQTRLKDFMDREVTPNESNYFEFVEEEGQRWKIPPIIEELKQKARDVGLWNLFLPESEYGAGLTNVEYAPLCEIMGHSAIGPEVFNCSAPDTGNMEVLVRYGTEEQKQQWLIPLLEGTIRSGFAMTEPDVASSDATNIQASIRREGNEYVLNGKKWWTSGAPDPRCKILIFMGKTDPDAPRHLQQSMVLVPIDTPGVKFIRSLPVYGFDHAPHGHAELHFNNVRGPASNLLLGEGRGFEIAQGRLGPGRIHNCMRQIGQAERALEMMCKRAKQRVAFGKTLAEQGVVMQAIADSRMEIEQARLLTLKAAAMMDQVGNKAARAEIAMIKVIAPNMCCRVIDRAVQIFGAAGVTEDGTLAHGWAWSRALRLADGPDEVHQMSIAKLELRKYD
;
A
#
# COMPACT_ATOMS: atom_id res chain seq x y z
N MET A 1 24.77 6.17 12.24
CA MET A 1 23.80 5.22 11.62
C MET A 1 24.66 4.11 11.07
N ASP A 2 24.43 2.92 11.50
CA ASP A 2 25.05 1.74 10.91
C ASP A 2 24.26 1.40 9.66
N PHE A 3 24.93 1.25 8.51
CA PHE A 3 24.30 0.90 7.25
C PHE A 3 24.36 -0.61 6.97
N GLU A 4 25.02 -1.37 7.85
CA GLU A 4 25.09 -2.82 7.74
C GLU A 4 23.78 -3.45 8.27
N HIS A 5 23.23 -4.34 7.47
CA HIS A 5 22.08 -5.13 7.91
C HIS A 5 22.55 -6.29 8.79
N SER A 6 21.68 -6.73 9.71
CA SER A 6 21.97 -7.92 10.51
C SER A 6 22.13 -9.16 9.61
N PRO A 7 22.90 -10.18 10.04
CA PRO A 7 23.05 -11.43 9.29
C PRO A 7 21.70 -12.07 8.91
N ARG A 8 20.70 -11.95 9.78
CA ARG A 8 19.32 -12.42 9.52
C ARG A 8 18.68 -11.67 8.34
N VAL A 9 18.81 -10.35 8.30
CA VAL A 9 18.26 -9.53 7.24
C VAL A 9 18.98 -9.78 5.92
N MET A 10 20.30 -9.95 5.94
CA MET A 10 21.08 -10.28 4.74
C MET A 10 20.69 -11.65 4.15
N ASP A 11 20.45 -12.66 5.01
CA ASP A 11 19.94 -13.97 4.59
C ASP A 11 18.56 -13.83 3.94
N LEU A 12 17.64 -13.12 4.60
CA LEU A 12 16.29 -12.87 4.05
C LEU A 12 16.33 -12.12 2.72
N GLN A 13 17.19 -11.10 2.59
CA GLN A 13 17.37 -10.39 1.30
C GLN A 13 17.83 -11.32 0.20
N THR A 14 18.82 -12.15 0.48
CA THR A 14 19.37 -13.11 -0.52
C THR A 14 18.29 -14.08 -0.97
N ARG A 15 17.60 -14.71 -0.02
CA ARG A 15 16.53 -15.68 -0.30
C ARG A 15 15.35 -15.05 -1.02
N LEU A 16 14.94 -13.84 -0.59
CA LEU A 16 13.84 -13.11 -1.21
C LEU A 16 14.20 -12.69 -2.64
N LYS A 17 15.41 -12.19 -2.87
CA LYS A 17 15.88 -11.84 -4.20
C LYS A 17 15.94 -13.04 -5.13
N ASP A 18 16.50 -14.15 -4.67
CA ASP A 18 16.52 -15.41 -5.43
C ASP A 18 15.10 -15.88 -5.79
N PHE A 19 14.15 -15.76 -4.87
CA PHE A 19 12.76 -16.11 -5.11
C PHE A 19 12.11 -15.18 -6.14
N MET A 20 12.32 -13.87 -6.00
CA MET A 20 11.83 -12.89 -6.98
C MET A 20 12.36 -13.18 -8.38
N ASP A 21 13.66 -13.44 -8.51
CA ASP A 21 14.32 -13.66 -9.81
C ASP A 21 13.90 -14.99 -10.47
N ARG A 22 13.66 -16.04 -9.69
CA ARG A 22 13.35 -17.38 -10.22
C ARG A 22 11.86 -17.67 -10.34
N GLU A 23 11.04 -17.14 -9.44
CA GLU A 23 9.64 -17.52 -9.34
C GLU A 23 8.70 -16.35 -9.69
N VAL A 24 8.92 -15.15 -9.16
CA VAL A 24 7.95 -14.05 -9.32
C VAL A 24 8.11 -13.36 -10.67
N THR A 25 9.31 -12.85 -10.99
CA THR A 25 9.54 -12.06 -12.20
C THR A 25 9.23 -12.83 -13.49
N PRO A 26 9.63 -14.12 -13.64
CA PRO A 26 9.28 -14.88 -14.85
C PRO A 26 7.78 -15.18 -15.01
N ASN A 27 7.02 -15.11 -13.92
CA ASN A 27 5.58 -15.41 -13.92
C ASN A 27 4.69 -14.15 -13.95
N GLU A 28 5.25 -12.96 -14.03
CA GLU A 28 4.46 -11.73 -14.17
C GLU A 28 3.62 -11.74 -15.47
N SER A 29 4.21 -12.19 -16.59
CA SER A 29 3.47 -12.30 -17.86
C SER A 29 2.28 -13.23 -17.72
N ASN A 30 2.46 -14.42 -17.12
CA ASN A 30 1.39 -15.38 -16.90
C ASN A 30 0.24 -14.80 -16.06
N TYR A 31 0.57 -13.94 -15.08
CA TYR A 31 -0.44 -13.27 -14.29
C TYR A 31 -1.23 -12.25 -15.12
N PHE A 32 -0.57 -11.38 -15.87
CA PHE A 32 -1.21 -10.34 -16.65
C PHE A 32 -1.98 -10.91 -17.85
N GLU A 33 -1.41 -11.88 -18.56
CA GLU A 33 -2.10 -12.58 -19.65
C GLU A 33 -3.41 -13.22 -19.18
N PHE A 34 -3.41 -13.88 -18.01
CA PHE A 34 -4.64 -14.46 -17.45
C PHE A 34 -5.73 -13.41 -17.20
N VAL A 35 -5.40 -12.24 -16.60
CA VAL A 35 -6.41 -11.21 -16.32
C VAL A 35 -6.90 -10.48 -17.57
N GLU A 36 -6.19 -10.59 -18.70
CA GLU A 36 -6.56 -10.03 -19.99
C GLU A 36 -7.42 -10.99 -20.82
N GLU A 37 -7.43 -12.27 -20.49
CA GLU A 37 -8.32 -13.23 -21.16
C GLU A 37 -9.79 -12.90 -20.94
N GLU A 38 -10.61 -13.11 -21.99
CA GLU A 38 -12.05 -12.85 -21.94
C GLU A 38 -12.73 -13.63 -20.82
N GLY A 39 -13.42 -12.92 -19.93
CA GLY A 39 -14.15 -13.51 -18.80
C GLY A 39 -13.27 -13.86 -17.58
N GLN A 40 -11.96 -13.57 -17.60
CA GLN A 40 -11.06 -13.86 -16.46
C GLN A 40 -10.69 -12.62 -15.63
N ARG A 41 -10.93 -11.41 -16.12
CA ARG A 41 -10.45 -10.14 -15.55
C ARG A 41 -10.59 -10.00 -14.03
N TRP A 42 -11.68 -10.47 -13.46
CA TRP A 42 -11.97 -10.38 -12.02
C TRP A 42 -11.83 -11.73 -11.30
N LYS A 43 -11.20 -12.69 -11.93
CA LYS A 43 -10.86 -13.98 -11.29
C LYS A 43 -9.42 -13.97 -10.81
N ILE A 44 -9.14 -14.80 -9.83
CA ILE A 44 -7.80 -14.92 -9.26
C ILE A 44 -6.94 -15.75 -10.21
N PRO A 45 -5.82 -15.20 -10.71
CA PRO A 45 -4.87 -15.96 -11.50
C PRO A 45 -4.33 -17.16 -10.70
N PRO A 46 -4.40 -18.40 -11.20
CA PRO A 46 -3.91 -19.57 -10.48
C PRO A 46 -2.45 -19.43 -10.04
N ILE A 47 -1.62 -18.83 -10.88
CA ILE A 47 -0.19 -18.61 -10.60
C ILE A 47 0.07 -17.86 -9.31
N ILE A 48 -0.81 -16.91 -8.91
CA ILE A 48 -0.58 -16.14 -7.66
C ILE A 48 -0.71 -17.06 -6.43
N GLU A 49 -1.65 -18.00 -6.42
CA GLU A 49 -1.83 -18.93 -5.30
C GLU A 49 -0.70 -19.98 -5.25
N GLU A 50 -0.19 -20.42 -6.41
CA GLU A 50 0.98 -21.29 -6.50
C GLU A 50 2.24 -20.59 -5.92
N LEU A 51 2.49 -19.34 -6.30
CA LEU A 51 3.61 -18.54 -5.81
C LEU A 51 3.50 -18.29 -4.30
N LYS A 52 2.29 -18.00 -3.80
CA LYS A 52 2.02 -17.85 -2.37
C LYS A 52 2.36 -19.12 -1.59
N GLN A 53 1.97 -20.28 -2.11
CA GLN A 53 2.30 -21.57 -1.46
C GLN A 53 3.82 -21.78 -1.41
N LYS A 54 4.53 -21.58 -2.54
CA LYS A 54 5.99 -21.68 -2.60
C LYS A 54 6.67 -20.71 -1.63
N ALA A 55 6.17 -19.46 -1.50
CA ALA A 55 6.70 -18.46 -0.57
C ALA A 55 6.55 -18.91 0.90
N ARG A 56 5.41 -19.52 1.25
CA ARG A 56 5.20 -20.12 2.58
C ARG A 56 6.17 -21.26 2.85
N ASP A 57 6.34 -22.18 1.92
CA ASP A 57 7.18 -23.37 2.06
C ASP A 57 8.65 -23.01 2.34
N VAL A 58 9.10 -21.84 1.85
CA VAL A 58 10.45 -21.34 2.10
C VAL A 58 10.51 -20.29 3.23
N GLY A 59 9.42 -20.05 3.98
CA GLY A 59 9.39 -19.14 5.11
C GLY A 59 9.50 -17.65 4.74
N LEU A 60 9.08 -17.27 3.54
CA LEU A 60 8.99 -15.88 3.08
C LEU A 60 7.54 -15.39 3.12
N TRP A 61 6.94 -15.40 4.32
CA TRP A 61 5.52 -15.11 4.51
C TRP A 61 5.28 -14.14 5.68
N ASN A 62 4.37 -13.19 5.54
CA ASN A 62 4.01 -12.20 6.56
C ASN A 62 5.21 -11.44 7.14
N LEU A 63 6.21 -11.12 6.30
CA LEU A 63 7.45 -10.47 6.74
C LEU A 63 7.25 -9.06 7.29
N PHE A 64 6.12 -8.42 7.00
CA PHE A 64 5.83 -7.03 7.36
C PHE A 64 5.46 -6.83 8.83
N LEU A 65 4.98 -7.88 9.53
CA LEU A 65 4.37 -7.74 10.85
C LEU A 65 5.42 -7.88 11.96
N PRO A 66 5.58 -6.82 12.80
CA PRO A 66 6.63 -6.80 13.83
C PRO A 66 6.27 -7.64 15.05
N GLU A 67 5.00 -7.94 15.29
CA GLU A 67 4.56 -8.81 16.37
C GLU A 67 4.91 -10.27 16.04
N SER A 68 5.89 -10.86 16.76
CA SER A 68 6.44 -12.20 16.48
C SER A 68 5.45 -13.35 16.69
N GLU A 69 4.35 -13.12 17.40
CA GLU A 69 3.25 -14.09 17.54
C GLU A 69 2.52 -14.31 16.22
N TYR A 70 2.46 -13.28 15.35
CA TYR A 70 1.66 -13.28 14.13
C TYR A 70 2.48 -13.14 12.85
N GLY A 71 3.72 -12.68 12.95
CA GLY A 71 4.58 -12.39 11.81
C GLY A 71 6.04 -12.70 12.03
N ALA A 72 6.91 -12.16 11.18
CA ALA A 72 8.34 -12.42 11.22
C ALA A 72 9.08 -11.73 12.38
N GLY A 73 8.45 -10.80 13.10
CA GLY A 73 9.07 -10.06 14.20
C GLY A 73 10.22 -9.17 13.73
N LEU A 74 10.16 -8.64 12.51
CA LEU A 74 11.13 -7.70 11.95
C LEU A 74 10.74 -6.27 12.35
N THR A 75 11.71 -5.46 12.72
CA THR A 75 11.52 -4.01 12.87
C THR A 75 11.25 -3.37 11.51
N ASN A 76 10.77 -2.13 11.48
CA ASN A 76 10.55 -1.42 10.21
C ASN A 76 11.86 -1.24 9.42
N VAL A 77 12.99 -1.01 10.10
CA VAL A 77 14.31 -0.92 9.46
C VAL A 77 14.72 -2.26 8.85
N GLU A 78 14.48 -3.37 9.54
CA GLU A 78 14.81 -4.72 9.05
C GLU A 78 13.91 -5.14 7.89
N TYR A 79 12.63 -4.75 7.91
CA TYR A 79 11.67 -5.02 6.83
C TYR A 79 11.90 -4.15 5.59
N ALA A 80 12.46 -2.94 5.74
CA ALA A 80 12.61 -1.97 4.65
C ALA A 80 13.25 -2.55 3.38
N PRO A 81 14.44 -3.17 3.42
CA PRO A 81 15.09 -3.72 2.23
C PRO A 81 14.31 -4.88 1.61
N LEU A 82 13.57 -5.65 2.41
CA LEU A 82 12.73 -6.75 1.92
C LEU A 82 11.52 -6.20 1.17
N CYS A 83 10.88 -5.18 1.72
CA CYS A 83 9.75 -4.50 1.10
C CYS A 83 10.14 -3.81 -0.22
N GLU A 84 11.35 -3.26 -0.29
CA GLU A 84 11.94 -2.71 -1.52
C GLU A 84 12.10 -3.79 -2.59
N ILE A 85 12.68 -4.95 -2.25
CA ILE A 85 12.84 -6.10 -3.17
C ILE A 85 11.48 -6.55 -3.72
N MET A 86 10.46 -6.69 -2.86
CA MET A 86 9.10 -7.03 -3.30
C MET A 86 8.51 -5.97 -4.24
N GLY A 87 8.85 -4.70 -4.04
CA GLY A 87 8.39 -3.56 -4.84
C GLY A 87 8.90 -3.55 -6.28
N HIS A 88 9.89 -4.38 -6.64
CA HIS A 88 10.32 -4.58 -8.03
C HIS A 88 9.22 -5.18 -8.90
N SER A 89 8.26 -5.89 -8.32
CA SER A 89 7.15 -6.52 -9.04
C SER A 89 5.80 -5.98 -8.57
N ALA A 90 4.87 -5.78 -9.51
CA ALA A 90 3.50 -5.37 -9.19
C ALA A 90 2.76 -6.44 -8.37
N ILE A 91 3.07 -7.73 -8.58
CA ILE A 91 2.47 -8.86 -7.86
C ILE A 91 3.32 -9.31 -6.65
N GLY A 92 4.59 -8.89 -6.57
CA GLY A 92 5.52 -9.33 -5.53
C GLY A 92 4.98 -9.18 -4.11
N PRO A 93 4.48 -8.02 -3.68
CA PRO A 93 3.94 -7.88 -2.32
C PRO A 93 2.81 -8.86 -1.99
N GLU A 94 1.97 -9.23 -2.95
CA GLU A 94 0.89 -10.19 -2.72
C GLU A 94 1.41 -11.61 -2.56
N VAL A 95 2.42 -12.01 -3.33
CA VAL A 95 3.05 -13.35 -3.23
C VAL A 95 3.51 -13.66 -1.81
N PHE A 96 3.96 -12.66 -1.06
CA PHE A 96 4.46 -12.81 0.30
C PHE A 96 3.46 -12.39 1.40
N ASN A 97 2.18 -12.19 1.02
CA ASN A 97 1.13 -11.64 1.90
C ASN A 97 1.52 -10.30 2.56
N CYS A 98 2.25 -9.47 1.84
CA CYS A 98 2.77 -8.19 2.28
C CYS A 98 2.15 -7.01 1.50
N SER A 99 1.00 -7.20 0.86
CA SER A 99 0.32 -6.17 0.06
C SER A 99 -0.65 -5.31 0.88
N ALA A 100 -0.83 -4.07 0.45
CA ALA A 100 -1.90 -3.21 0.96
C ALA A 100 -3.24 -3.57 0.24
N PRO A 101 -4.39 -3.39 0.90
CA PRO A 101 -4.61 -2.83 2.23
C PRO A 101 -4.47 -3.82 3.39
N ASP A 102 -4.28 -5.13 3.08
CA ASP A 102 -4.35 -6.20 4.07
C ASP A 102 -3.31 -6.06 5.17
N THR A 103 -2.07 -5.66 4.85
CA THR A 103 -1.03 -5.44 5.87
C THR A 103 -1.49 -4.45 6.93
N GLY A 104 -2.00 -3.28 6.52
CA GLY A 104 -2.50 -2.27 7.46
C GLY A 104 -3.77 -2.73 8.21
N ASN A 105 -4.63 -3.53 7.59
CA ASN A 105 -5.83 -4.06 8.25
C ASN A 105 -5.49 -5.17 9.25
N MET A 106 -4.49 -6.02 8.93
CA MET A 106 -3.95 -6.99 9.89
C MET A 106 -3.32 -6.30 11.09
N GLU A 107 -2.52 -5.24 10.89
CA GLU A 107 -1.98 -4.44 12.01
C GLU A 107 -3.08 -3.81 12.89
N VAL A 108 -4.19 -3.36 12.29
CA VAL A 108 -5.34 -2.87 13.07
C VAL A 108 -5.92 -3.99 13.93
N LEU A 109 -6.13 -5.17 13.37
CA LEU A 109 -6.68 -6.32 14.12
C LEU A 109 -5.72 -6.79 15.21
N VAL A 110 -4.42 -6.85 14.95
CA VAL A 110 -3.41 -7.21 15.97
C VAL A 110 -3.46 -6.26 17.17
N ARG A 111 -3.53 -4.94 16.91
CA ARG A 111 -3.41 -3.91 17.95
C ARG A 111 -4.72 -3.59 18.65
N TYR A 112 -5.84 -3.68 17.95
CA TYR A 112 -7.13 -3.14 18.41
C TYR A 112 -8.27 -4.15 18.39
N GLY A 113 -8.09 -5.32 17.77
CA GLY A 113 -9.10 -6.37 17.72
C GLY A 113 -9.20 -7.15 19.04
N THR A 114 -10.42 -7.61 19.36
CA THR A 114 -10.63 -8.61 20.42
C THR A 114 -10.12 -9.98 19.95
N GLU A 115 -9.97 -10.93 20.89
CA GLU A 115 -9.53 -12.28 20.53
C GLU A 115 -10.50 -12.96 19.56
N GLU A 116 -11.80 -12.75 19.71
CA GLU A 116 -12.84 -13.26 18.81
C GLU A 116 -12.70 -12.65 17.41
N GLN A 117 -12.46 -11.33 17.33
CA GLN A 117 -12.24 -10.63 16.05
C GLN A 117 -10.95 -11.11 15.38
N LYS A 118 -9.88 -11.37 16.15
CA LYS A 118 -8.62 -11.92 15.63
C LYS A 118 -8.82 -13.33 15.10
N GLN A 119 -9.47 -14.22 15.84
CA GLN A 119 -9.75 -15.57 15.37
C GLN A 119 -10.61 -15.58 14.11
N GLN A 120 -11.61 -14.72 14.05
CA GLN A 120 -12.52 -14.67 12.91
C GLN A 120 -11.90 -14.07 11.65
N TRP A 121 -11.07 -13.02 11.78
CA TRP A 121 -10.63 -12.21 10.65
C TRP A 121 -9.12 -12.13 10.49
N LEU A 122 -8.35 -11.97 11.58
CA LEU A 122 -6.90 -11.87 11.49
C LEU A 122 -6.25 -13.17 11.03
N ILE A 123 -6.64 -14.29 11.62
CA ILE A 123 -6.04 -15.59 11.27
C ILE A 123 -6.24 -15.92 9.78
N PRO A 124 -7.45 -15.85 9.19
CA PRO A 124 -7.61 -16.07 7.76
C PRO A 124 -6.87 -15.06 6.86
N LEU A 125 -6.70 -13.80 7.31
CA LEU A 125 -5.89 -12.81 6.60
C LEU A 125 -4.40 -13.17 6.65
N LEU A 126 -3.88 -13.61 7.80
CA LEU A 126 -2.50 -14.08 7.95
C LEU A 126 -2.24 -15.35 7.13
N GLU A 127 -3.22 -16.22 7.03
CA GLU A 127 -3.18 -17.37 6.14
C GLU A 127 -3.29 -16.98 4.66
N GLY A 128 -3.69 -15.75 4.35
CA GLY A 128 -3.91 -15.25 2.99
C GLY A 128 -5.04 -15.95 2.25
N THR A 129 -5.97 -16.58 2.99
CA THR A 129 -7.17 -17.26 2.44
C THR A 129 -8.29 -16.28 2.14
N ILE A 130 -8.31 -15.13 2.83
CA ILE A 130 -9.21 -14.01 2.56
C ILE A 130 -8.42 -12.72 2.34
N ARG A 131 -9.11 -11.71 1.81
CA ARG A 131 -8.62 -10.32 1.70
C ARG A 131 -9.57 -9.35 2.39
N SER A 132 -9.15 -8.11 2.48
CA SER A 132 -9.88 -7.07 3.20
C SER A 132 -9.90 -5.74 2.46
N GLY A 133 -10.77 -4.83 2.90
CA GLY A 133 -10.81 -3.45 2.43
C GLY A 133 -10.85 -2.45 3.59
N PHE A 134 -10.38 -1.23 3.33
CA PHE A 134 -10.44 -0.13 4.29
C PHE A 134 -11.37 0.97 3.76
N ALA A 135 -12.61 0.99 4.26
CA ALA A 135 -13.69 1.84 3.80
C ALA A 135 -13.73 3.16 4.60
N MET A 136 -12.78 4.06 4.30
CA MET A 136 -12.65 5.35 4.97
C MET A 136 -13.05 6.51 4.05
N THR A 137 -12.46 6.61 2.87
CA THR A 137 -12.59 7.75 1.94
C THR A 137 -14.01 7.87 1.39
N GLU A 138 -14.51 9.10 1.28
CA GLU A 138 -15.87 9.42 0.80
C GLU A 138 -15.82 10.29 -0.46
N PRO A 139 -16.75 10.11 -1.43
CA PRO A 139 -16.78 10.93 -2.65
C PRO A 139 -17.24 12.37 -2.40
N ASP A 140 -18.11 12.57 -1.43
CA ASP A 140 -18.85 13.81 -1.26
C ASP A 140 -18.11 14.84 -0.37
N VAL A 141 -16.98 14.43 0.26
CA VAL A 141 -16.18 15.29 1.17
C VAL A 141 -14.68 15.13 0.97
N ALA A 142 -13.91 16.14 1.36
CA ALA A 142 -12.44 16.09 1.37
C ALA A 142 -11.94 15.16 2.49
N SER A 143 -11.85 13.87 2.22
CA SER A 143 -11.48 12.83 3.20
C SER A 143 -9.99 12.85 3.60
N SER A 144 -9.16 13.66 2.96
CA SER A 144 -7.81 13.97 3.42
C SER A 144 -7.79 14.64 4.81
N ASP A 145 -8.88 15.34 5.16
CA ASP A 145 -9.23 15.66 6.54
C ASP A 145 -10.19 14.57 7.07
N ALA A 146 -9.66 13.62 7.80
CA ALA A 146 -10.42 12.50 8.35
C ALA A 146 -11.61 12.93 9.23
N THR A 147 -11.61 14.16 9.72
CA THR A 147 -12.72 14.69 10.54
C THR A 147 -13.92 15.14 9.70
N ASN A 148 -13.77 15.26 8.36
CA ASN A 148 -14.86 15.59 7.43
C ASN A 148 -15.78 14.41 7.09
N ILE A 149 -15.42 13.19 7.44
CA ILE A 149 -16.20 11.99 7.14
C ILE A 149 -17.65 12.17 7.60
N GLN A 150 -18.60 11.88 6.71
CA GLN A 150 -20.04 12.04 6.93
C GLN A 150 -20.79 10.72 7.13
N ALA A 151 -20.22 9.61 6.69
CA ALA A 151 -20.82 8.29 6.96
C ALA A 151 -21.13 8.12 8.45
N SER A 152 -22.28 7.57 8.77
CA SER A 152 -22.79 7.45 10.13
C SER A 152 -22.74 6.03 10.65
N ILE A 153 -22.52 5.90 11.94
CA ILE A 153 -22.61 4.68 12.74
C ILE A 153 -23.55 4.97 13.90
N ARG A 154 -24.76 4.42 13.87
CA ARG A 154 -25.76 4.65 14.92
C ARG A 154 -25.98 3.35 15.70
N ARG A 155 -25.88 3.43 17.02
CA ARG A 155 -26.17 2.29 17.89
C ARG A 155 -27.69 2.10 18.08
N GLU A 156 -28.16 0.89 17.87
CA GLU A 156 -29.54 0.46 18.13
C GLU A 156 -29.51 -0.82 18.96
N GLY A 157 -29.61 -0.67 20.27
CA GLY A 157 -29.51 -1.80 21.21
C GLY A 157 -28.16 -2.48 21.15
N ASN A 158 -28.12 -3.75 20.72
CA ASN A 158 -26.87 -4.53 20.58
C ASN A 158 -26.35 -4.59 19.14
N GLU A 159 -26.79 -3.66 18.29
CA GLU A 159 -26.35 -3.54 16.90
C GLU A 159 -25.89 -2.13 16.58
N TYR A 160 -25.08 -2.01 15.50
CA TYR A 160 -24.82 -0.76 14.80
C TYR A 160 -25.52 -0.74 13.45
N VAL A 161 -26.06 0.41 13.08
CA VAL A 161 -26.63 0.71 11.77
C VAL A 161 -25.73 1.70 11.06
N LEU A 162 -25.23 1.30 9.90
CA LEU A 162 -24.22 2.02 9.12
C LEU A 162 -24.85 2.59 7.86
N ASN A 163 -24.59 3.87 7.59
CA ASN A 163 -25.03 4.54 6.36
C ASN A 163 -23.91 5.43 5.81
N GLY A 164 -23.76 5.46 4.49
CA GLY A 164 -22.83 6.33 3.81
C GLY A 164 -22.34 5.77 2.48
N LYS A 165 -21.53 6.58 1.79
CA LYS A 165 -20.87 6.19 0.56
C LYS A 165 -19.35 6.18 0.79
N LYS A 166 -18.70 5.13 0.34
CA LYS A 166 -17.24 5.00 0.38
C LYS A 166 -16.71 4.76 -1.02
N TRP A 167 -15.54 5.31 -1.32
CA TRP A 167 -14.87 5.05 -2.57
C TRP A 167 -13.37 4.86 -2.36
N TRP A 168 -12.66 4.47 -3.41
CA TRP A 168 -11.25 4.09 -3.33
C TRP A 168 -11.00 3.02 -2.24
N THR A 169 -12.00 2.16 -2.02
CA THR A 169 -11.86 1.02 -1.12
C THR A 169 -11.12 -0.08 -1.86
N SER A 170 -9.77 -0.01 -1.80
CA SER A 170 -8.89 -0.95 -2.46
C SER A 170 -9.08 -2.36 -1.91
N GLY A 171 -8.99 -3.36 -2.78
CA GLY A 171 -9.20 -4.76 -2.44
C GLY A 171 -10.66 -5.20 -2.33
N ALA A 172 -11.62 -4.28 -2.26
CA ALA A 172 -13.03 -4.64 -2.15
C ALA A 172 -13.61 -5.32 -3.41
N PRO A 173 -13.14 -5.07 -4.65
CA PRO A 173 -13.57 -5.83 -5.81
C PRO A 173 -13.03 -7.27 -5.87
N ASP A 174 -11.97 -7.57 -5.13
CA ASP A 174 -11.34 -8.91 -5.12
C ASP A 174 -12.34 -9.95 -4.60
N PRO A 175 -12.58 -11.07 -5.32
CA PRO A 175 -13.51 -12.12 -4.89
C PRO A 175 -13.16 -12.75 -3.54
N ARG A 176 -11.91 -12.64 -3.11
CA ARG A 176 -11.43 -13.10 -1.79
C ARG A 176 -11.69 -12.07 -0.68
N CYS A 177 -12.12 -10.84 -0.99
CA CYS A 177 -12.45 -9.85 0.03
C CYS A 177 -13.65 -10.34 0.86
N LYS A 178 -13.47 -10.45 2.18
CA LYS A 178 -14.52 -10.94 3.10
C LYS A 178 -14.86 -9.93 4.18
N ILE A 179 -13.94 -8.98 4.47
CA ILE A 179 -14.11 -8.04 5.56
C ILE A 179 -13.71 -6.62 5.17
N LEU A 180 -14.50 -5.66 5.59
CA LEU A 180 -14.23 -4.23 5.47
C LEU A 180 -14.05 -3.62 6.85
N ILE A 181 -13.10 -2.70 7.00
CA ILE A 181 -13.01 -1.80 8.15
C ILE A 181 -13.70 -0.50 7.73
N PHE A 182 -14.91 -0.28 8.25
CA PHE A 182 -15.72 0.89 7.94
C PHE A 182 -15.51 1.99 8.98
N MET A 183 -15.18 3.20 8.54
CA MET A 183 -15.06 4.39 9.39
C MET A 183 -16.26 5.31 9.19
N GLY A 184 -16.90 5.72 10.29
CA GLY A 184 -18.04 6.64 10.29
C GLY A 184 -18.16 7.40 11.61
N LYS A 185 -19.04 8.40 11.67
CA LYS A 185 -19.35 9.16 12.89
C LYS A 185 -20.34 8.41 13.76
N THR A 186 -19.96 8.21 15.03
CA THR A 186 -20.89 7.71 16.08
C THR A 186 -21.50 8.85 16.87
N ASP A 187 -20.73 9.90 17.15
CA ASP A 187 -21.19 11.08 17.88
C ASP A 187 -20.69 12.36 17.18
N PRO A 188 -21.55 13.03 16.37
CA PRO A 188 -21.17 14.26 15.68
C PRO A 188 -20.96 15.47 16.62
N ASP A 189 -21.47 15.42 17.86
CA ASP A 189 -21.38 16.49 18.86
C ASP A 189 -20.14 16.34 19.76
N ALA A 190 -19.47 15.19 19.71
CA ALA A 190 -18.24 14.95 20.45
C ALA A 190 -17.08 15.85 19.95
N PRO A 191 -16.01 16.03 20.74
CA PRO A 191 -14.81 16.72 20.29
C PRO A 191 -14.29 16.15 18.95
N ARG A 192 -13.79 17.01 18.07
CA ARG A 192 -13.46 16.74 16.64
C ARG A 192 -12.81 15.39 16.36
N HIS A 193 -11.86 14.95 17.19
CA HIS A 193 -11.11 13.70 17.01
C HIS A 193 -11.72 12.49 17.73
N LEU A 194 -12.87 12.66 18.37
CA LEU A 194 -13.62 11.62 19.08
C LEU A 194 -15.00 11.35 18.44
N GLN A 195 -15.27 11.93 17.27
CA GLN A 195 -16.54 11.75 16.57
C GLN A 195 -16.63 10.42 15.82
N GLN A 196 -15.48 9.88 15.36
CA GLN A 196 -15.46 8.72 14.48
C GLN A 196 -15.16 7.43 15.24
N SER A 197 -15.76 6.35 14.76
CA SER A 197 -15.49 4.97 15.17
C SER A 197 -15.19 4.09 13.98
N MET A 198 -14.68 2.90 14.21
CA MET A 198 -14.47 1.88 13.18
C MET A 198 -15.19 0.60 13.52
N VAL A 199 -15.88 0.02 12.55
CA VAL A 199 -16.67 -1.21 12.67
C VAL A 199 -16.22 -2.20 11.59
N LEU A 200 -16.07 -3.46 11.97
CA LEU A 200 -15.84 -4.57 11.05
C LEU A 200 -17.14 -4.93 10.35
N VAL A 201 -17.14 -4.94 9.01
CA VAL A 201 -18.32 -5.21 8.19
C VAL A 201 -18.00 -6.31 7.20
N PRO A 202 -18.57 -7.52 7.33
CA PRO A 202 -18.50 -8.51 6.25
C PRO A 202 -19.04 -7.92 4.95
N ILE A 203 -18.33 -8.13 3.83
CA ILE A 203 -18.68 -7.46 2.56
C ILE A 203 -20.04 -7.88 2.00
N ASP A 204 -20.50 -9.07 2.34
CA ASP A 204 -21.78 -9.64 1.95
C ASP A 204 -22.96 -9.25 2.89
N THR A 205 -22.71 -8.38 3.89
CA THR A 205 -23.76 -7.92 4.79
C THR A 205 -24.88 -7.20 4.01
N PRO A 206 -26.16 -7.54 4.24
CA PRO A 206 -27.29 -6.87 3.59
C PRO A 206 -27.21 -5.34 3.73
N GLY A 207 -27.36 -4.63 2.61
CA GLY A 207 -27.24 -3.17 2.56
C GLY A 207 -25.86 -2.67 2.08
N VAL A 208 -24.82 -3.49 2.06
CA VAL A 208 -23.57 -3.19 1.37
C VAL A 208 -23.78 -3.39 -0.13
N LYS A 209 -23.54 -2.36 -0.92
CA LYS A 209 -23.70 -2.39 -2.37
C LYS A 209 -22.39 -2.01 -3.06
N PHE A 210 -21.88 -2.89 -3.88
CA PHE A 210 -20.84 -2.58 -4.85
C PHE A 210 -21.47 -1.76 -5.99
N ILE A 211 -20.92 -0.59 -6.28
CA ILE A 211 -21.42 0.31 -7.32
C ILE A 211 -20.59 0.18 -8.59
N ARG A 212 -19.27 0.31 -8.47
CA ARG A 212 -18.32 0.19 -9.58
C ARG A 212 -16.89 0.05 -9.11
N SER A 213 -16.02 -0.43 -9.99
CA SER A 213 -14.58 -0.27 -9.86
C SER A 213 -14.15 1.11 -10.36
N LEU A 214 -13.11 1.65 -9.73
CA LEU A 214 -12.52 2.95 -10.03
C LEU A 214 -11.11 2.74 -10.63
N PRO A 215 -10.91 3.00 -11.93
CA PRO A 215 -9.61 2.84 -12.55
C PRO A 215 -8.68 4.02 -12.21
N VAL A 216 -7.39 3.73 -12.08
CA VAL A 216 -6.30 4.71 -11.95
C VAL A 216 -5.75 4.99 -13.35
N TYR A 217 -6.03 6.14 -13.94
CA TYR A 217 -5.61 6.47 -15.30
C TYR A 217 -5.96 5.40 -16.37
N GLY A 218 -7.08 4.72 -16.20
CA GLY A 218 -7.53 3.65 -17.07
C GLY A 218 -7.17 2.23 -16.60
N PHE A 219 -6.21 2.06 -15.71
CA PHE A 219 -5.85 0.77 -15.12
C PHE A 219 -6.80 0.42 -13.97
N ASP A 220 -7.58 -0.65 -14.08
CA ASP A 220 -8.56 -1.06 -13.07
C ASP A 220 -7.96 -1.88 -11.93
N HIS A 221 -6.69 -2.33 -12.08
CA HIS A 221 -5.95 -3.16 -11.13
C HIS A 221 -6.66 -4.48 -10.75
N ALA A 222 -7.47 -5.02 -11.69
CA ALA A 222 -8.14 -6.30 -11.47
C ALA A 222 -7.14 -7.45 -11.22
N PRO A 223 -7.50 -8.44 -10.39
CA PRO A 223 -8.76 -8.59 -9.65
C PRO A 223 -8.82 -7.81 -8.33
N HIS A 224 -7.73 -7.21 -7.87
CA HIS A 224 -7.64 -6.44 -6.61
C HIS A 224 -8.58 -5.22 -6.62
N GLY A 225 -8.41 -4.31 -7.58
CA GLY A 225 -9.26 -3.16 -7.86
C GLY A 225 -9.46 -2.16 -6.73
N HIS A 226 -10.26 -1.13 -7.02
CA HIS A 226 -10.67 -0.09 -6.06
C HIS A 226 -12.17 0.14 -6.21
N ALA A 227 -12.95 0.01 -5.13
CA ALA A 227 -14.42 0.07 -5.21
C ALA A 227 -14.99 1.41 -4.77
N GLU A 228 -16.12 1.76 -5.41
CA GLU A 228 -17.14 2.60 -4.81
C GLU A 228 -18.20 1.69 -4.17
N LEU A 229 -18.44 1.89 -2.86
CA LEU A 229 -19.37 1.10 -2.05
C LEU A 229 -20.41 2.02 -1.40
N HIS A 230 -21.68 1.62 -1.44
CA HIS A 230 -22.73 2.28 -0.69
C HIS A 230 -23.23 1.39 0.46
N PHE A 231 -23.42 1.99 1.61
CA PHE A 231 -23.91 1.37 2.83
C PHE A 231 -25.29 1.94 3.14
N ASN A 232 -26.34 1.12 3.05
CA ASN A 232 -27.72 1.52 3.22
C ASN A 232 -28.33 0.71 4.36
N ASN A 233 -28.42 1.30 5.54
CA ASN A 233 -28.93 0.65 6.76
C ASN A 233 -28.25 -0.72 7.00
N VAL A 234 -26.95 -0.78 6.81
CA VAL A 234 -26.16 -1.99 7.07
C VAL A 234 -26.14 -2.25 8.56
N ARG A 235 -26.59 -3.44 8.98
CA ARG A 235 -26.67 -3.84 10.39
C ARG A 235 -25.59 -4.85 10.73
N GLY A 236 -24.97 -4.65 11.88
CA GLY A 236 -24.00 -5.58 12.43
C GLY A 236 -23.98 -5.55 13.95
N PRO A 237 -23.53 -6.64 14.59
CA PRO A 237 -23.49 -6.72 16.04
C PRO A 237 -22.55 -5.67 16.65
N ALA A 238 -22.87 -5.18 17.83
CA ALA A 238 -22.05 -4.20 18.56
C ALA A 238 -20.63 -4.71 18.84
N SER A 239 -20.44 -6.03 18.90
CA SER A 239 -19.14 -6.68 19.03
C SER A 239 -18.18 -6.48 17.83
N ASN A 240 -18.68 -5.98 16.69
CA ASN A 240 -17.86 -5.64 15.52
C ASN A 240 -17.16 -4.28 15.67
N LEU A 241 -17.42 -3.52 16.73
CA LEU A 241 -16.73 -2.28 17.02
C LEU A 241 -15.26 -2.56 17.36
N LEU A 242 -14.33 -1.80 16.75
CA LEU A 242 -12.91 -1.86 17.05
C LEU A 242 -12.56 -0.87 18.17
N LEU A 243 -11.88 -1.32 19.22
CA LEU A 243 -11.32 -0.56 20.34
C LEU A 243 -12.37 0.16 21.20
N GLY A 244 -13.37 0.82 20.59
CA GLY A 244 -14.42 1.58 21.30
C GLY A 244 -14.98 2.73 20.46
N GLU A 245 -16.13 3.26 20.88
CA GLU A 245 -16.71 4.45 20.25
C GLU A 245 -15.81 5.67 20.40
N GLY A 246 -15.76 6.51 19.36
CA GLY A 246 -14.91 7.71 19.31
C GLY A 246 -13.41 7.44 19.10
N ARG A 247 -13.00 6.18 18.91
CA ARG A 247 -11.58 5.82 18.75
C ARG A 247 -11.16 5.63 17.28
N GLY A 248 -12.05 5.92 16.31
CA GLY A 248 -11.78 5.72 14.89
C GLY A 248 -10.62 6.56 14.35
N PHE A 249 -10.50 7.81 14.80
CA PHE A 249 -9.38 8.66 14.40
C PHE A 249 -8.02 8.12 14.88
N GLU A 250 -7.97 7.62 16.11
CA GLU A 250 -6.77 7.00 16.69
C GLU A 250 -6.36 5.76 15.90
N ILE A 251 -7.31 4.87 15.59
CA ILE A 251 -7.07 3.68 14.79
C ILE A 251 -6.54 4.06 13.40
N ALA A 252 -7.17 5.06 12.75
CA ALA A 252 -6.71 5.54 11.43
C ALA A 252 -5.24 6.01 11.47
N GLN A 253 -4.85 6.78 12.46
CA GLN A 253 -3.47 7.26 12.60
C GLN A 253 -2.49 6.11 12.89
N GLY A 254 -2.90 5.15 13.73
CA GLY A 254 -2.09 3.96 14.03
C GLY A 254 -1.84 3.08 12.80
N ARG A 255 -2.84 2.94 11.93
CA ARG A 255 -2.77 2.17 10.68
C ARG A 255 -1.94 2.86 9.60
N LEU A 256 -2.19 4.16 9.39
CA LEU A 256 -1.61 4.89 8.25
C LEU A 256 -0.11 5.15 8.41
N GLY A 257 0.42 5.18 9.64
CA GLY A 257 1.85 5.40 9.88
C GLY A 257 2.73 4.33 9.24
N PRO A 258 2.65 3.05 9.66
CA PRO A 258 3.39 1.96 9.05
C PRO A 258 3.09 1.79 7.57
N GLY A 259 1.82 1.87 7.17
CA GLY A 259 1.40 1.75 5.77
C GLY A 259 2.09 2.76 4.85
N ARG A 260 2.31 4.00 5.30
CA ARG A 260 3.05 5.02 4.56
C ARG A 260 4.51 4.64 4.35
N ILE A 261 5.17 4.09 5.38
CA ILE A 261 6.56 3.63 5.28
C ILE A 261 6.65 2.48 4.27
N HIS A 262 5.80 1.46 4.40
CA HIS A 262 5.77 0.32 3.47
C HIS A 262 5.49 0.75 2.01
N ASN A 263 4.58 1.69 1.79
CA ASN A 263 4.34 2.25 0.47
C ASN A 263 5.58 2.94 -0.10
N CYS A 264 6.30 3.73 0.70
CA CYS A 264 7.53 4.40 0.27
C CYS A 264 8.63 3.39 -0.08
N MET A 265 8.80 2.31 0.70
CA MET A 265 9.75 1.24 0.42
C MET A 265 9.46 0.56 -0.92
N ARG A 266 8.20 0.19 -1.18
CA ARG A 266 7.78 -0.38 -2.46
C ARG A 266 8.02 0.56 -3.64
N GLN A 267 7.81 1.88 -3.45
CA GLN A 267 8.08 2.88 -4.48
C GLN A 267 9.58 2.98 -4.82
N ILE A 268 10.45 2.78 -3.85
CA ILE A 268 11.90 2.72 -4.10
C ILE A 268 12.23 1.50 -4.96
N GLY A 269 11.67 0.32 -4.64
CA GLY A 269 11.83 -0.88 -5.44
C GLY A 269 11.32 -0.73 -6.87
N GLN A 270 10.17 -0.09 -7.05
CA GLN A 270 9.61 0.19 -8.37
C GLN A 270 10.49 1.17 -9.17
N ALA A 271 11.09 2.17 -8.52
CA ALA A 271 12.02 3.08 -9.15
C ALA A 271 13.33 2.38 -9.55
N GLU A 272 13.85 1.45 -8.72
CA GLU A 272 15.00 0.61 -9.05
C GLU A 272 14.75 -0.22 -10.31
N ARG A 273 13.60 -0.86 -10.40
CA ARG A 273 13.21 -1.61 -11.62
C ARG A 273 13.18 -0.69 -12.85
N ALA A 274 12.57 0.48 -12.73
CA ALA A 274 12.51 1.43 -13.84
C ALA A 274 13.91 1.90 -14.27
N LEU A 275 14.81 2.14 -13.33
CA LEU A 275 16.21 2.50 -13.60
C LEU A 275 16.97 1.34 -14.28
N GLU A 276 16.76 0.11 -13.81
CA GLU A 276 17.36 -1.08 -14.44
C GLU A 276 16.88 -1.24 -15.90
N MET A 277 15.58 -1.14 -16.12
CA MET A 277 14.99 -1.18 -17.47
C MET A 277 15.56 -0.07 -18.36
N MET A 278 15.65 1.15 -17.84
CA MET A 278 16.23 2.31 -18.52
C MET A 278 17.68 2.05 -18.94
N CYS A 279 18.51 1.52 -18.05
CA CYS A 279 19.91 1.19 -18.31
C CYS A 279 20.05 0.09 -19.38
N LYS A 280 19.26 -0.99 -19.28
CA LYS A 280 19.24 -2.08 -20.27
C LYS A 280 18.84 -1.54 -21.65
N ARG A 281 17.76 -0.75 -21.71
CA ARG A 281 17.30 -0.12 -22.95
C ARG A 281 18.36 0.80 -23.55
N ALA A 282 18.97 1.66 -22.75
CA ALA A 282 19.97 2.60 -23.20
C ALA A 282 21.21 1.92 -23.84
N LYS A 283 21.62 0.76 -23.33
CA LYS A 283 22.71 -0.03 -23.89
C LYS A 283 22.35 -0.75 -25.20
N GLN A 284 21.09 -1.12 -25.39
CA GLN A 284 20.64 -1.90 -26.54
C GLN A 284 20.18 -1.02 -27.71
N ARG A 285 19.59 0.14 -27.45
CA ARG A 285 18.96 0.97 -28.47
C ARG A 285 19.98 1.90 -29.13
N VAL A 286 20.04 1.82 -30.46
CA VAL A 286 20.91 2.68 -31.30
C VAL A 286 20.07 3.76 -31.95
N ALA A 287 20.51 5.02 -31.88
CA ALA A 287 19.99 6.16 -32.59
C ALA A 287 21.10 7.10 -32.98
N PHE A 288 21.02 7.65 -34.20
CA PHE A 288 22.07 8.55 -34.76
C PHE A 288 23.47 7.95 -34.72
N GLY A 289 23.57 6.66 -35.03
CA GLY A 289 24.87 5.95 -35.19
C GLY A 289 25.55 5.50 -33.90
N LYS A 290 24.94 5.72 -32.71
CA LYS A 290 25.48 5.30 -31.41
C LYS A 290 24.40 4.84 -30.45
N THR A 291 24.79 4.12 -29.41
CA THR A 291 23.81 3.69 -28.39
C THR A 291 23.21 4.88 -27.62
N LEU A 292 22.01 4.73 -27.09
CA LEU A 292 21.44 5.77 -26.25
C LEU A 292 22.28 6.02 -25.00
N ALA A 293 23.01 5.01 -24.50
CA ALA A 293 23.91 5.12 -23.36
C ALA A 293 25.09 6.08 -23.61
N GLU A 294 25.43 6.39 -24.90
CA GLU A 294 26.47 7.34 -25.28
C GLU A 294 25.93 8.77 -25.48
N GLN A 295 24.63 9.00 -25.26
CA GLN A 295 23.99 10.31 -25.32
C GLN A 295 24.09 11.00 -23.96
N GLY A 296 24.63 12.22 -23.89
CA GLY A 296 24.84 12.95 -22.63
C GLY A 296 23.54 13.14 -21.78
N VAL A 297 22.42 13.43 -22.45
CA VAL A 297 21.11 13.58 -21.78
C VAL A 297 20.60 12.28 -21.15
N VAL A 298 20.94 11.13 -21.76
CA VAL A 298 20.56 9.80 -21.20
C VAL A 298 21.46 9.46 -20.01
N MET A 299 22.76 9.74 -20.10
CA MET A 299 23.68 9.57 -18.95
C MET A 299 23.27 10.44 -17.78
N GLN A 300 22.87 11.68 -18.02
CA GLN A 300 22.34 12.57 -16.97
C GLN A 300 21.07 12.01 -16.35
N ALA A 301 20.09 11.55 -17.15
CA ALA A 301 18.85 10.97 -16.65
C ALA A 301 19.09 9.74 -15.75
N ILE A 302 20.07 8.89 -16.11
CA ILE A 302 20.46 7.73 -15.30
C ILE A 302 21.10 8.18 -13.97
N ALA A 303 22.03 9.15 -14.02
CA ALA A 303 22.70 9.66 -12.83
C ALA A 303 21.74 10.35 -11.87
N ASP A 304 20.85 11.23 -12.37
CA ASP A 304 19.82 11.90 -11.57
C ASP A 304 18.89 10.89 -10.91
N SER A 305 18.49 9.85 -11.66
CA SER A 305 17.61 8.79 -11.12
C SER A 305 18.30 8.02 -9.99
N ARG A 306 19.58 7.66 -10.13
CA ARG A 306 20.33 6.99 -9.06
C ARG A 306 20.44 7.88 -7.82
N MET A 307 20.80 9.13 -7.96
CA MET A 307 20.94 10.07 -6.84
C MET A 307 19.59 10.27 -6.10
N GLU A 308 18.51 10.45 -6.84
CA GLU A 308 17.17 10.63 -6.27
C GLU A 308 16.66 9.38 -5.52
N ILE A 309 16.93 8.19 -6.05
CA ILE A 309 16.59 6.91 -5.40
C ILE A 309 17.34 6.79 -4.07
N GLU A 310 18.66 7.04 -4.03
CA GLU A 310 19.46 6.95 -2.81
C GLU A 310 18.99 7.95 -1.74
N GLN A 311 18.68 9.18 -2.13
CA GLN A 311 18.14 10.19 -1.20
C GLN A 311 16.80 9.74 -0.60
N ALA A 312 15.89 9.22 -1.41
CA ALA A 312 14.60 8.72 -0.95
C ALA A 312 14.74 7.49 -0.04
N ARG A 313 15.65 6.55 -0.39
CA ARG A 313 15.96 5.37 0.42
C ARG A 313 16.47 5.74 1.80
N LEU A 314 17.50 6.60 1.86
CA LEU A 314 18.09 7.01 3.13
C LEU A 314 17.08 7.74 4.04
N LEU A 315 16.23 8.59 3.46
CA LEU A 315 15.19 9.27 4.22
C LEU A 315 14.12 8.27 4.71
N THR A 316 13.78 7.27 3.89
CA THR A 316 12.81 6.23 4.26
C THR A 316 13.36 5.34 5.37
N LEU A 317 14.63 4.94 5.32
CA LEU A 317 15.30 4.21 6.39
C LEU A 317 15.36 5.02 7.68
N LYS A 318 15.63 6.34 7.60
CA LYS A 318 15.55 7.23 8.76
C LYS A 318 14.14 7.24 9.38
N ALA A 319 13.09 7.34 8.55
CA ALA A 319 11.72 7.31 9.05
C ALA A 319 11.36 5.97 9.71
N ALA A 320 11.81 4.85 9.14
CA ALA A 320 11.66 3.52 9.71
C ALA A 320 12.37 3.42 11.08
N ALA A 321 13.63 3.85 11.16
CA ALA A 321 14.40 3.85 12.42
C ALA A 321 13.75 4.73 13.49
N MET A 322 13.27 5.92 13.14
CA MET A 322 12.56 6.79 14.06
C MET A 322 11.26 6.14 14.56
N MET A 323 10.53 5.47 13.67
CA MET A 323 9.31 4.75 14.06
C MET A 323 9.59 3.62 15.05
N ASP A 324 10.67 2.85 14.83
CA ASP A 324 11.07 1.76 15.71
C ASP A 324 11.54 2.28 17.08
N GLN A 325 12.23 3.44 17.14
CA GLN A 325 12.78 3.99 18.36
C GLN A 325 11.78 4.78 19.21
N VAL A 326 10.96 5.62 18.58
CA VAL A 326 10.12 6.59 19.30
C VAL A 326 8.62 6.48 18.95
N GLY A 327 8.25 5.55 18.07
CA GLY A 327 6.89 5.27 17.68
C GLY A 327 6.30 6.28 16.66
N ASN A 328 5.17 5.91 16.10
CA ASN A 328 4.50 6.61 15.00
C ASN A 328 4.22 8.10 15.26
N LYS A 329 3.77 8.45 16.47
CA LYS A 329 3.38 9.84 16.82
C LYS A 329 4.60 10.76 16.86
N ALA A 330 5.73 10.32 17.35
CA ALA A 330 6.97 11.09 17.43
C ALA A 330 7.67 11.16 16.06
N ALA A 331 7.65 10.08 15.27
CA ALA A 331 8.25 9.99 13.93
C ALA A 331 7.41 10.67 12.82
N ARG A 332 6.33 11.37 13.18
CA ARG A 332 5.38 11.94 12.20
C ARG A 332 6.00 12.89 11.17
N ALA A 333 7.08 13.60 11.53
CA ALA A 333 7.78 14.50 10.62
C ALA A 333 8.48 13.73 9.51
N GLU A 334 9.25 12.70 9.87
CA GLU A 334 9.95 11.83 8.95
C GLU A 334 8.96 11.06 8.05
N ILE A 335 7.87 10.54 8.62
CA ILE A 335 6.82 9.85 7.88
C ILE A 335 6.15 10.80 6.88
N ALA A 336 5.88 12.06 7.24
CA ALA A 336 5.34 13.05 6.32
C ALA A 336 6.33 13.37 5.19
N MET A 337 7.63 13.52 5.48
CA MET A 337 8.66 13.82 4.49
C MET A 337 8.78 12.70 3.44
N ILE A 338 8.88 11.44 3.87
CA ILE A 338 9.02 10.32 2.92
C ILE A 338 7.79 10.16 2.03
N LYS A 339 6.59 10.43 2.57
CA LYS A 339 5.34 10.32 1.82
C LYS A 339 5.23 11.33 0.67
N VAL A 340 5.94 12.45 0.76
CA VAL A 340 6.11 13.40 -0.35
C VAL A 340 7.26 12.96 -1.26
N ILE A 341 8.42 12.64 -0.69
CA ILE A 341 9.66 12.44 -1.46
C ILE A 341 9.60 11.15 -2.29
N ALA A 342 9.23 10.01 -1.72
CA ALA A 342 9.36 8.72 -2.40
C ALA A 342 8.41 8.58 -3.61
N PRO A 343 7.09 8.89 -3.54
CA PRO A 343 6.23 8.82 -4.73
C PRO A 343 6.61 9.84 -5.82
N ASN A 344 7.03 11.06 -5.44
CA ASN A 344 7.49 12.06 -6.39
C ASN A 344 8.79 11.61 -7.09
N MET A 345 9.74 11.05 -6.35
CA MET A 345 10.97 10.46 -6.90
C MET A 345 10.62 9.35 -7.90
N CYS A 346 9.76 8.41 -7.50
CA CYS A 346 9.37 7.28 -8.35
C CYS A 346 8.70 7.75 -9.65
N CYS A 347 7.78 8.73 -9.58
CA CYS A 347 7.20 9.33 -10.78
C CYS A 347 8.26 9.89 -11.73
N ARG A 348 9.27 10.63 -11.22
CA ARG A 348 10.32 11.21 -12.07
C ARG A 348 11.22 10.15 -12.69
N VAL A 349 11.60 9.12 -11.93
CA VAL A 349 12.44 8.03 -12.44
C VAL A 349 11.73 7.25 -13.53
N ILE A 350 10.45 6.91 -13.32
CA ILE A 350 9.66 6.20 -14.33
C ILE A 350 9.42 7.08 -15.56
N ASP A 351 9.15 8.39 -15.39
CA ASP A 351 8.97 9.33 -16.49
C ASP A 351 10.23 9.38 -17.38
N ARG A 352 11.43 9.44 -16.80
CA ARG A 352 12.69 9.35 -17.54
C ARG A 352 12.84 8.00 -18.26
N ALA A 353 12.44 6.90 -17.63
CA ALA A 353 12.46 5.59 -18.27
C ALA A 353 11.50 5.53 -19.46
N VAL A 354 10.25 6.04 -19.30
CA VAL A 354 9.28 6.16 -20.40
C VAL A 354 9.86 6.95 -21.56
N GLN A 355 10.51 8.09 -21.30
CA GLN A 355 11.12 8.91 -22.33
C GLN A 355 12.22 8.16 -23.11
N ILE A 356 13.03 7.36 -22.42
CA ILE A 356 14.11 6.55 -23.06
C ILE A 356 13.55 5.36 -23.83
N PHE A 357 12.42 4.79 -23.38
CA PHE A 357 11.73 3.73 -24.11
C PHE A 357 10.99 4.26 -25.36
N GLY A 358 10.64 5.56 -25.38
CA GLY A 358 9.84 6.17 -26.44
C GLY A 358 8.42 5.61 -26.48
N ALA A 359 7.86 5.35 -27.64
CA ALA A 359 6.49 4.84 -27.78
C ALA A 359 6.22 3.57 -26.97
N ALA A 360 7.21 2.66 -26.85
CA ALA A 360 7.07 1.46 -26.02
C ALA A 360 6.96 1.75 -24.50
N GLY A 361 7.30 2.95 -24.06
CA GLY A 361 7.17 3.34 -22.65
C GLY A 361 5.77 3.78 -22.25
N VAL A 362 4.90 4.11 -23.21
CA VAL A 362 3.53 4.59 -22.96
C VAL A 362 2.47 3.53 -23.24
N THR A 363 2.85 2.36 -23.79
CA THR A 363 1.94 1.25 -24.03
C THR A 363 1.74 0.42 -22.76
N GLU A 364 0.68 -0.36 -22.71
CA GLU A 364 0.40 -1.34 -21.66
C GLU A 364 1.20 -2.65 -21.82
N ASP A 365 1.91 -2.83 -22.95
CA ASP A 365 2.78 -3.99 -23.18
C ASP A 365 3.93 -4.12 -22.13
N GLY A 366 4.19 -3.05 -21.39
CA GLY A 366 5.22 -3.00 -20.36
C GLY A 366 4.74 -2.41 -19.04
N THR A 367 5.58 -2.53 -18.03
CA THR A 367 5.23 -2.10 -16.66
C THR A 367 5.36 -0.61 -16.39
N LEU A 368 5.96 0.18 -17.32
CA LEU A 368 6.30 1.59 -17.07
C LEU A 368 5.05 2.48 -16.99
N ALA A 369 4.14 2.39 -17.95
CA ALA A 369 2.94 3.20 -17.97
C ALA A 369 2.05 2.94 -16.72
N HIS A 370 1.81 1.66 -16.42
CA HIS A 370 1.11 1.24 -15.20
C HIS A 370 1.82 1.71 -13.93
N GLY A 371 3.14 1.52 -13.87
CA GLY A 371 3.97 1.94 -12.74
C GLY A 371 3.93 3.44 -12.49
N TRP A 372 3.98 4.25 -13.56
CA TRP A 372 3.84 5.70 -13.45
C TRP A 372 2.46 6.10 -12.92
N ALA A 373 1.39 5.53 -13.49
CA ALA A 373 0.02 5.79 -13.09
C ALA A 373 -0.17 5.48 -11.59
N TRP A 374 0.32 4.34 -11.12
CA TRP A 374 0.26 3.93 -9.73
C TRP A 374 1.06 4.88 -8.81
N SER A 375 2.31 5.19 -9.17
CA SER A 375 3.14 6.11 -8.40
C SER A 375 2.52 7.50 -8.30
N ARG A 376 1.88 7.97 -9.39
CA ARG A 376 1.15 9.25 -9.38
C ARG A 376 -0.06 9.20 -8.44
N ALA A 377 -0.80 8.10 -8.39
CA ALA A 377 -1.91 7.91 -7.46
C ALA A 377 -1.44 7.89 -5.99
N LEU A 378 -0.26 7.32 -5.71
CA LEU A 378 0.31 7.29 -4.35
C LEU A 378 0.72 8.68 -3.81
N ARG A 379 0.81 9.70 -4.64
CA ARG A 379 0.93 11.10 -4.17
C ARG A 379 -0.37 11.64 -3.54
N LEU A 380 -1.49 10.93 -3.74
CA LEU A 380 -2.82 11.27 -3.20
C LEU A 380 -3.24 10.30 -2.08
N ALA A 381 -2.99 9.00 -2.26
CA ALA A 381 -3.35 7.96 -1.28
C ALA A 381 -2.63 8.18 0.07
N ASP A 382 -3.25 7.79 1.17
CA ASP A 382 -2.75 7.95 2.54
C ASP A 382 -2.40 9.40 2.93
N GLY A 383 -3.04 10.36 2.28
CA GLY A 383 -2.85 11.81 2.40
C GLY A 383 -2.07 12.39 1.22
N PRO A 384 -2.60 13.45 0.56
CA PRO A 384 -1.93 14.13 -0.54
C PRO A 384 -0.66 14.88 -0.08
N ASP A 385 0.21 15.17 -1.05
CA ASP A 385 1.48 15.89 -0.82
C ASP A 385 1.29 17.13 0.03
N GLU A 386 0.25 17.93 -0.23
CA GLU A 386 -0.04 19.22 0.43
C GLU A 386 -0.37 19.04 1.92
N VAL A 387 -1.08 17.98 2.30
CA VAL A 387 -1.38 17.66 3.71
C VAL A 387 -0.10 17.34 4.48
N HIS A 388 0.79 16.57 3.86
CA HIS A 388 2.09 16.23 4.45
C HIS A 388 3.00 17.45 4.53
N GLN A 389 3.09 18.26 3.46
CA GLN A 389 3.87 19.50 3.43
C GLN A 389 3.38 20.49 4.49
N MET A 390 2.06 20.68 4.64
CA MET A 390 1.50 21.50 5.71
C MET A 390 1.87 20.96 7.10
N SER A 391 1.86 19.64 7.30
CA SER A 391 2.26 19.03 8.56
C SER A 391 3.74 19.29 8.88
N ILE A 392 4.63 19.12 7.89
CA ILE A 392 6.06 19.39 8.01
C ILE A 392 6.30 20.85 8.38
N ALA A 393 5.69 21.79 7.64
CA ALA A 393 5.84 23.23 7.88
C ALA A 393 5.38 23.64 9.28
N LYS A 394 4.22 23.14 9.73
CA LYS A 394 3.72 23.40 11.10
C LYS A 394 4.66 22.86 12.18
N LEU A 395 5.29 21.71 11.97
CA LEU A 395 6.24 21.16 12.92
C LEU A 395 7.55 21.94 12.94
N GLU A 396 8.00 22.43 11.79
CA GLU A 396 9.20 23.27 11.71
C GLU A 396 8.99 24.61 12.39
N LEU A 397 7.89 25.33 12.08
CA LEU A 397 7.57 26.62 12.65
C LEU A 397 7.50 26.61 14.18
N ARG A 398 6.95 25.54 14.78
CA ARG A 398 6.88 25.38 16.25
C ARG A 398 8.23 25.34 16.97
N LYS A 399 9.33 25.19 16.26
CA LYS A 399 10.67 25.24 16.87
C LYS A 399 11.12 26.66 17.18
N TYR A 400 10.39 27.65 16.67
CA TYR A 400 10.70 29.07 16.80
C TYR A 400 9.64 29.84 17.61
N ASP A 401 8.65 29.10 18.17
CA ASP A 401 7.69 29.62 19.16
C ASP A 401 8.35 29.62 20.57
#